data_304757c6eef1982f07512d278d78a8ce
#
_entry.id   304757c6eef1982f07512d278d78a8ce
#
_cell.length_a   1.000
_cell.length_b   1.000
_cell.length_c   1.000
_cell.angle_alpha   90.00
_cell.angle_beta   90.00
_cell.angle_gamma   90.00
#
_symmetry.space_group_name_H-M   'P 1'
#
loop_
_entity.id
_entity.type
_entity.pdbx_description
1 polymer ?
#
loop_
_entity_poly.entity_id
_entity_poly.type
_entity_poly.pdbx_seq_one_letter_code
_entity_poly.pdbx_strand_id
1 'polypeptide(L)'
;MLNLVLALALITVSPPSSAVANFLSPLTFGGGGPDTFGYTWLDSDTTAPGAPVFNWIPIRGLGTRITGLADDNVVGPFPIGFEFPYYWYTVNSFYVGSNGYISFGDNFLAASPFKPVPHPARPNNVLAPLMSDLDFSVGNASCWYWTNANADTLIVEYDSVRFWSTGGNNTFQIILSRPDSTITFQYLDQQGQPYNGWTTDSTNSIGIENVTGSIGLRYLFMGTPSYNMPHAGLAVKFIPPESSSYQVHDVGIYEALSENSGGIFVYNGDTLTPWAKVKNTGNQPEAGFPVYGWIKNQAGTIIYADTLLAGSLNPGEIDSMVFTPNWIPSSNGLFTFTAKTSLTGDMYPDNDQAVVEMRVVTYPAELQYENLTTTTLLYSWNGPGGYGNRFVPPRYPCQVTGMKIYSSATPATSIFVGVFDDNGVGGGPGDTLTSATLNVTTANWYTVNFTTPAVITEGAFFVGAISAVPNRPSFGMDTTKPISRQGWEYTTSWAPSRHANIHDICIRALVSTAPGIEEELTPASFSSVTILPNPFQTKTKITFANPKACVLTLQVYNSLGQCVKTFNTQGNQIIWDGRGDKGQRLADGVYFLKFNREKGEFRKLIITR
;
A
#
# COMPACT_ATOMS: atom_id res chain seq x y z
N MET A 1 28.41 -64.25 -16.68
CA MET A 1 27.35 -63.37 -16.23
C MET A 1 27.96 -62.39 -15.21
N LEU A 2 28.22 -61.22 -15.66
CA LEU A 2 28.90 -60.19 -14.85
C LEU A 2 27.86 -59.19 -14.37
N ASN A 3 27.55 -59.18 -13.08
CA ASN A 3 26.64 -58.21 -12.49
C ASN A 3 27.37 -56.90 -12.23
N LEU A 4 26.99 -55.89 -12.98
CA LEU A 4 27.45 -54.50 -12.77
C LEU A 4 26.51 -53.83 -11.77
N VAL A 5 26.98 -53.58 -10.54
CA VAL A 5 26.29 -52.80 -9.55
C VAL A 5 26.63 -51.31 -9.78
N LEU A 6 25.68 -50.55 -10.25
CA LEU A 6 25.80 -49.10 -10.40
C LEU A 6 25.52 -48.45 -9.06
N ALA A 7 26.54 -47.92 -8.39
CA ALA A 7 26.40 -47.12 -7.19
C ALA A 7 26.04 -45.69 -7.60
N LEU A 8 24.80 -45.29 -7.30
CA LEU A 8 24.32 -43.89 -7.44
C LEU A 8 24.81 -43.09 -6.23
N ALA A 9 25.81 -42.24 -6.43
CA ALA A 9 26.23 -41.28 -5.40
C ALA A 9 25.21 -40.14 -5.35
N LEU A 10 24.42 -40.09 -4.31
CA LEU A 10 23.61 -38.91 -3.98
C LEU A 10 24.55 -37.79 -3.52
N ILE A 11 24.77 -36.81 -4.37
CA ILE A 11 25.40 -35.57 -3.97
C ILE A 11 24.26 -34.72 -3.31
N THR A 12 24.25 -34.70 -2.01
CA THR A 12 23.42 -33.73 -1.25
C THR A 12 24.13 -32.38 -1.35
N VAL A 13 23.66 -31.54 -2.25
CA VAL A 13 24.02 -30.12 -2.26
C VAL A 13 23.23 -29.47 -1.12
N SER A 14 23.88 -29.20 -0.01
CA SER A 14 23.34 -28.33 1.03
C SER A 14 23.15 -26.94 0.43
N PRO A 15 21.99 -26.27 0.64
CA PRO A 15 21.85 -24.89 0.24
C PRO A 15 22.91 -24.07 1.00
N PRO A 16 23.47 -23.01 0.37
CA PRO A 16 24.38 -22.14 1.08
C PRO A 16 23.62 -21.54 2.26
N SER A 17 24.11 -21.76 3.47
CA SER A 17 23.67 -21.03 4.63
C SER A 17 23.89 -19.57 4.31
N SER A 18 22.80 -18.79 4.29
CA SER A 18 22.89 -17.33 4.32
C SER A 18 23.62 -16.97 5.61
N ALA A 19 24.92 -16.81 5.50
CA ALA A 19 25.71 -16.19 6.54
C ALA A 19 25.22 -14.74 6.61
N VAL A 20 24.26 -14.50 7.50
CA VAL A 20 24.06 -13.17 8.06
C VAL A 20 25.41 -12.83 8.69
N ALA A 21 26.22 -12.06 7.97
CA ALA A 21 27.45 -11.52 8.51
C ALA A 21 27.03 -10.56 9.63
N ASN A 22 26.96 -11.08 10.84
CA ASN A 22 26.95 -10.27 12.04
C ASN A 22 28.28 -9.53 12.13
N PHE A 23 28.39 -8.40 11.46
CA PHE A 23 29.40 -7.41 11.76
C PHE A 23 29.02 -6.78 13.11
N LEU A 24 29.36 -7.47 14.17
CA LEU A 24 29.45 -6.86 15.49
C LEU A 24 30.67 -5.93 15.45
N SER A 25 30.47 -4.68 14.99
CA SER A 25 31.39 -3.60 15.34
C SER A 25 31.50 -3.54 16.86
N PRO A 26 32.68 -3.33 17.45
CA PRO A 26 32.77 -3.20 18.90
C PRO A 26 31.81 -2.09 19.34
N LEU A 27 30.86 -2.44 20.21
CA LEU A 27 29.90 -1.50 20.78
C LEU A 27 30.70 -0.47 21.58
N THR A 28 30.92 0.70 21.01
CA THR A 28 31.42 1.86 21.73
C THR A 28 30.24 2.50 22.43
N PHE A 29 30.35 2.71 23.74
CA PHE A 29 29.35 3.42 24.54
C PHE A 29 29.06 4.77 23.89
N GLY A 30 27.79 5.06 23.57
CA GLY A 30 27.38 6.31 22.94
C GLY A 30 27.65 6.45 21.43
N GLY A 31 27.97 5.36 20.72
CA GLY A 31 28.14 5.36 19.27
C GLY A 31 28.02 3.98 18.65
N GLY A 32 27.65 3.91 17.36
CA GLY A 32 27.50 2.65 16.64
C GLY A 32 27.50 2.80 15.12
N GLY A 33 27.54 1.68 14.43
CA GLY A 33 27.71 1.58 12.97
C GLY A 33 29.19 1.39 12.58
N PRO A 34 29.56 1.55 11.27
CA PRO A 34 28.63 1.87 10.21
C PRO A 34 27.69 0.69 9.85
N ASP A 35 26.52 1.02 9.29
CA ASP A 35 25.76 0.03 8.54
C ASP A 35 26.41 -0.23 7.18
N THR A 36 25.81 -1.12 6.37
CA THR A 36 26.39 -1.51 5.06
C THR A 36 26.51 -0.33 4.07
N PHE A 37 25.64 0.67 4.19
CA PHE A 37 25.70 1.88 3.36
C PHE A 37 26.73 2.88 3.88
N GLY A 38 27.00 2.88 5.19
CA GLY A 38 27.97 3.75 5.86
C GLY A 38 27.38 4.68 6.92
N TYR A 39 26.08 4.61 7.21
CA TYR A 39 25.50 5.38 8.32
C TYR A 39 26.13 4.97 9.65
N THR A 40 26.45 5.97 10.47
CA THR A 40 26.86 5.82 11.87
C THR A 40 25.90 6.58 12.78
N TRP A 41 25.88 6.28 14.06
CA TRP A 41 25.18 7.11 15.03
C TRP A 41 26.09 7.46 16.22
N LEU A 42 25.82 8.65 16.80
CA LEU A 42 26.33 9.11 18.08
C LEU A 42 25.15 9.58 18.93
N ASP A 43 25.23 9.44 20.22
CA ASP A 43 24.26 10.02 21.14
C ASP A 43 24.88 11.08 22.06
N SER A 44 24.03 11.80 22.80
CA SER A 44 24.45 12.85 23.71
C SER A 44 25.07 12.36 25.02
N ASP A 45 25.06 11.06 25.28
CA ASP A 45 25.65 10.46 26.47
C ASP A 45 27.15 10.22 26.32
N THR A 46 27.66 10.37 25.09
CA THR A 46 29.10 10.32 24.84
C THR A 46 29.73 11.74 24.75
N THR A 47 31.02 11.83 25.08
CA THR A 47 31.83 13.02 24.86
C THR A 47 32.64 12.94 23.57
N ALA A 48 32.35 11.98 22.68
CA ALA A 48 33.06 11.83 21.42
C ALA A 48 32.91 13.07 20.52
N PRO A 49 33.94 13.44 19.74
CA PRO A 49 33.81 14.52 18.78
C PRO A 49 32.67 14.29 17.80
N GLY A 50 31.79 15.28 17.62
CA GLY A 50 30.62 15.18 16.77
C GLY A 50 29.36 14.63 17.45
N ALA A 51 29.43 14.27 18.73
CA ALA A 51 28.27 13.90 19.51
C ALA A 51 27.20 15.03 19.50
N PRO A 52 25.91 14.68 19.34
CA PRO A 52 24.86 15.69 19.39
C PRO A 52 24.73 16.25 20.81
N VAL A 53 24.23 17.49 20.87
CA VAL A 53 23.79 18.12 22.13
C VAL A 53 22.26 18.15 22.07
N PHE A 54 21.61 17.69 23.13
CA PHE A 54 20.17 17.84 23.25
C PHE A 54 19.78 19.33 23.18
N ASN A 55 18.96 19.70 22.20
CA ASN A 55 18.49 21.06 21.98
C ASN A 55 17.05 21.02 21.47
N TRP A 56 16.09 21.06 22.39
CA TRP A 56 14.69 21.00 22.04
C TRP A 56 14.23 22.23 21.24
N ILE A 57 13.58 22.01 20.11
CA ILE A 57 13.04 23.06 19.25
C ILE A 57 11.52 23.03 19.35
N PRO A 58 10.88 23.96 20.08
CA PRO A 58 9.43 23.96 20.22
C PRO A 58 8.76 24.34 18.91
N ILE A 59 7.99 23.43 18.33
CA ILE A 59 7.30 23.67 17.06
C ILE A 59 5.78 23.86 17.22
N ARG A 60 5.23 23.68 18.40
CA ARG A 60 3.82 23.97 18.66
C ARG A 60 3.55 25.47 18.50
N GLY A 61 2.58 25.81 17.69
CA GLY A 61 2.29 27.21 17.34
C GLY A 61 3.09 27.74 16.14
N LEU A 62 4.11 27.00 15.66
CA LEU A 62 4.82 27.27 14.41
C LEU A 62 4.44 26.26 13.32
N GLY A 63 4.27 25.02 13.70
CA GLY A 63 4.04 23.89 12.80
C GLY A 63 2.57 23.61 12.54
N THR A 64 2.35 22.63 11.68
CA THR A 64 1.03 22.09 11.35
C THR A 64 0.73 20.90 12.25
N ARG A 65 -0.44 20.91 12.89
CA ARG A 65 -0.92 19.75 13.65
C ARG A 65 -1.32 18.65 12.70
N ILE A 66 -0.84 17.45 12.95
CA ILE A 66 -1.26 16.22 12.27
C ILE A 66 -2.53 15.73 12.95
N THR A 67 -3.60 15.59 12.20
CA THR A 67 -4.90 15.10 12.67
C THR A 67 -5.18 13.70 12.14
N GLY A 68 -6.09 12.98 12.79
CA GLY A 68 -6.50 11.65 12.37
C GLY A 68 -5.67 10.50 12.95
N LEU A 69 -4.65 10.79 13.78
CA LEU A 69 -3.97 9.73 14.54
C LEU A 69 -4.90 9.17 15.61
N ALA A 70 -4.88 7.86 15.76
CA ALA A 70 -5.68 7.08 16.70
C ALA A 70 -4.78 6.11 17.49
N ASP A 71 -5.33 5.05 18.04
CA ASP A 71 -4.55 3.99 18.69
C ASP A 71 -3.59 3.34 17.68
N ASP A 72 -4.13 2.78 16.60
CA ASP A 72 -3.35 2.05 15.60
C ASP A 72 -3.71 2.51 14.19
N ASN A 73 -2.97 3.48 13.66
CA ASN A 73 -3.15 3.90 12.26
C ASN A 73 -1.94 4.64 11.71
N VAL A 74 -1.99 4.91 10.40
CA VAL A 74 -1.00 5.71 9.67
C VAL A 74 -1.73 6.83 8.94
N VAL A 75 -1.20 8.03 8.99
CA VAL A 75 -1.73 9.21 8.30
C VAL A 75 -0.68 9.85 7.41
N GLY A 76 -1.11 10.50 6.34
CA GLY A 76 -0.23 11.14 5.36
C GLY A 76 -0.64 10.84 3.91
N PRO A 77 0.20 11.16 2.91
CA PRO A 77 1.55 11.71 3.07
C PRO A 77 1.56 13.21 3.40
N PHE A 78 2.57 13.64 4.13
CA PHE A 78 2.87 15.05 4.43
C PHE A 78 4.15 15.49 3.70
N PRO A 79 4.26 16.74 3.25
CA PRO A 79 5.46 17.23 2.58
C PRO A 79 6.61 17.45 3.57
N ILE A 80 7.83 17.06 3.18
CA ILE A 80 9.07 17.43 3.90
C ILE A 80 9.37 18.90 3.67
N GLY A 81 9.02 19.44 2.50
CA GLY A 81 9.29 20.81 2.09
C GLY A 81 10.61 20.99 1.33
N PHE A 82 11.40 19.96 1.21
CA PHE A 82 12.64 19.89 0.44
C PHE A 82 12.96 18.43 0.07
N GLU A 83 13.88 18.24 -0.89
CA GLU A 83 14.45 16.92 -1.17
C GLU A 83 15.48 16.59 -0.08
N PHE A 84 15.27 15.50 0.65
CA PHE A 84 16.15 15.01 1.70
C PHE A 84 16.90 13.76 1.20
N PRO A 85 18.25 13.78 1.17
CA PRO A 85 19.06 12.60 0.84
C PRO A 85 18.91 11.53 1.94
N TYR A 86 18.52 10.32 1.55
CA TYR A 86 18.37 9.21 2.46
C TYR A 86 18.87 7.93 1.81
N TYR A 87 19.86 7.29 2.39
CA TYR A 87 20.62 6.22 1.75
C TYR A 87 21.10 6.63 0.34
N TRP A 88 20.73 5.91 -0.71
CA TRP A 88 21.12 6.19 -2.11
C TRP A 88 20.03 6.90 -2.92
N TYR A 89 18.98 7.38 -2.28
CA TYR A 89 17.87 8.07 -2.93
C TYR A 89 17.47 9.33 -2.18
N THR A 90 16.54 10.09 -2.72
CA THR A 90 15.95 11.26 -2.07
C THR A 90 14.50 11.02 -1.72
N VAL A 91 14.02 11.66 -0.67
CA VAL A 91 12.64 11.63 -0.20
C VAL A 91 12.12 13.05 -0.02
N ASN A 92 10.84 13.29 -0.29
CA ASN A 92 10.21 14.63 -0.18
C ASN A 92 8.86 14.60 0.55
N SER A 93 8.41 13.45 0.97
CA SER A 93 7.16 13.29 1.72
C SER A 93 7.29 12.13 2.72
N PHE A 94 6.44 12.15 3.75
CA PHE A 94 6.45 11.14 4.80
C PHE A 94 5.03 10.82 5.28
N TYR A 95 4.88 9.63 5.83
CA TYR A 95 3.72 9.18 6.60
C TYR A 95 4.07 9.14 8.08
N VAL A 96 3.07 9.26 8.94
CA VAL A 96 3.21 9.19 10.40
C VAL A 96 2.42 8.00 10.91
N GLY A 97 3.11 7.06 11.55
CA GLY A 97 2.49 5.95 12.26
C GLY A 97 2.19 6.31 13.71
N SER A 98 0.98 6.03 14.20
CA SER A 98 0.61 6.26 15.60
C SER A 98 1.59 5.59 16.57
N ASN A 99 2.20 4.49 16.15
CA ASN A 99 3.14 3.71 16.92
C ASN A 99 4.59 4.22 16.88
N GLY A 100 4.78 5.56 16.80
CA GLY A 100 6.04 6.23 17.10
C GLY A 100 7.13 6.12 16.04
N TYR A 101 6.76 6.22 14.78
CA TYR A 101 7.69 6.25 13.64
C TYR A 101 7.14 7.12 12.51
N ILE A 102 8.02 7.54 11.61
CA ILE A 102 7.64 8.03 10.28
C ILE A 102 8.21 7.10 9.21
N SER A 103 7.57 7.06 8.04
CA SER A 103 8.04 6.29 6.89
C SER A 103 8.02 7.12 5.61
N PHE A 104 8.95 6.83 4.69
CA PHE A 104 9.03 7.49 3.39
C PHE A 104 8.43 6.57 2.31
N GLY A 105 7.20 6.88 1.89
CA GLY A 105 6.53 6.15 0.82
C GLY A 105 5.86 4.82 1.23
N ASP A 106 5.97 4.40 2.48
CA ASP A 106 5.29 3.23 3.02
C ASP A 106 4.23 3.63 4.05
N ASN A 107 2.97 3.33 3.77
CA ASN A 107 1.83 3.65 4.63
C ASN A 107 1.34 2.46 5.48
N PHE A 108 2.15 1.42 5.64
CA PHE A 108 1.81 0.31 6.51
C PHE A 108 1.99 0.65 7.98
N LEU A 109 1.09 0.11 8.79
CA LEU A 109 1.17 0.23 10.24
C LEU A 109 2.19 -0.77 10.80
N ALA A 110 3.16 -0.27 11.58
CA ALA A 110 3.91 -1.11 12.49
C ALA A 110 3.04 -1.41 13.73
N ALA A 111 2.84 -2.68 14.03
CA ALA A 111 2.06 -3.13 15.18
C ALA A 111 2.78 -4.28 15.90
N SER A 112 2.39 -4.53 17.15
CA SER A 112 2.94 -5.65 17.93
C SER A 112 2.67 -7.01 17.24
N PRO A 113 3.64 -7.92 17.16
CA PRO A 113 5.03 -7.83 17.66
C PRO A 113 5.92 -7.01 16.74
N PHE A 114 6.51 -5.94 17.28
CA PHE A 114 7.39 -5.05 16.52
C PHE A 114 8.63 -5.78 16.02
N LYS A 115 9.10 -5.41 14.84
CA LYS A 115 10.31 -5.99 14.26
C LYS A 115 11.54 -5.17 14.64
N PRO A 116 12.72 -5.78 14.69
CA PRO A 116 13.95 -5.00 14.79
C PRO A 116 14.10 -4.12 13.55
N VAL A 117 14.73 -2.97 13.70
CA VAL A 117 15.18 -2.14 12.59
C VAL A 117 16.69 -2.41 12.41
N PRO A 118 17.16 -2.80 11.18
CA PRO A 118 16.43 -3.08 9.95
C PRO A 118 15.72 -4.43 9.94
N HIS A 119 14.62 -4.52 9.15
CA HIS A 119 13.92 -5.78 8.90
C HIS A 119 13.08 -5.68 7.59
N PRO A 120 13.11 -6.66 6.67
CA PRO A 120 12.44 -6.56 5.37
C PRO A 120 10.90 -6.60 5.41
N ALA A 121 10.29 -6.95 6.56
CA ALA A 121 8.84 -6.88 6.69
C ALA A 121 8.38 -5.44 6.88
N ARG A 122 7.35 -5.03 6.13
CA ARG A 122 6.77 -3.69 6.18
C ARG A 122 6.25 -3.29 7.57
N PRO A 123 6.26 -1.99 7.91
CA PRO A 123 6.69 -0.88 7.05
C PRO A 123 8.20 -0.82 6.91
N ASN A 124 8.66 -0.45 5.71
CA ASN A 124 10.06 -0.19 5.43
C ASN A 124 10.28 1.31 5.21
N ASN A 125 11.55 1.71 5.02
CA ASN A 125 11.90 3.10 4.81
C ASN A 125 11.53 3.98 6.00
N VAL A 126 11.84 3.50 7.20
CA VAL A 126 11.37 4.11 8.45
C VAL A 126 12.46 4.84 9.23
N LEU A 127 12.02 5.88 9.94
CA LEU A 127 12.72 6.51 11.03
C LEU A 127 11.92 6.24 12.31
N ALA A 128 12.46 5.45 13.20
CA ALA A 128 11.80 4.94 14.38
C ALA A 128 12.44 5.50 15.66
N PRO A 129 12.05 6.67 16.15
CA PRO A 129 12.57 7.20 17.43
C PRO A 129 12.04 6.39 18.63
N LEU A 130 10.80 5.89 18.55
CA LEU A 130 10.19 5.09 19.62
C LEU A 130 9.07 4.21 19.02
N MET A 131 9.42 3.30 18.11
CA MET A 131 8.45 2.40 17.52
C MET A 131 8.02 1.37 18.56
N SER A 132 6.83 1.57 19.10
CA SER A 132 6.20 0.81 20.17
C SER A 132 4.68 0.98 20.12
N ASP A 133 3.95 0.20 20.88
CA ASP A 133 2.49 0.29 21.00
C ASP A 133 2.10 1.58 21.75
N LEU A 134 1.87 2.65 21.00
CA LEU A 134 1.52 3.98 21.47
C LEU A 134 0.08 4.32 21.13
N ASP A 135 -0.60 5.05 22.01
CA ASP A 135 -2.02 5.35 21.90
C ASP A 135 -2.31 6.84 21.85
N PHE A 136 -2.78 7.33 20.69
CA PHE A 136 -3.24 8.69 20.47
C PHE A 136 -4.73 8.90 20.81
N SER A 137 -5.50 7.85 21.05
CA SER A 137 -6.94 7.94 21.30
C SER A 137 -7.27 8.46 22.70
N VAL A 138 -6.30 8.53 23.59
CA VAL A 138 -6.48 8.90 25.00
C VAL A 138 -5.53 10.02 25.43
N GLY A 139 -5.98 10.82 26.40
CA GLY A 139 -5.17 11.91 26.95
C GLY A 139 -5.07 13.13 26.04
N ASN A 140 -3.92 13.80 26.09
CA ASN A 140 -3.64 15.01 25.31
C ASN A 140 -2.63 14.76 24.19
N ALA A 141 -2.52 13.52 23.73
CA ALA A 141 -1.57 13.14 22.68
C ALA A 141 -1.78 13.99 21.41
N SER A 142 -0.69 14.46 20.84
CA SER A 142 -0.71 15.21 19.59
C SER A 142 0.57 14.99 18.80
N CYS A 143 0.47 15.17 17.47
CA CYS A 143 1.61 15.14 16.58
C CYS A 143 1.65 16.39 15.74
N TRP A 144 2.85 16.89 15.48
CA TRP A 144 3.08 18.14 14.76
C TRP A 144 4.23 17.98 13.80
N TYR A 145 4.23 18.74 12.70
CA TYR A 145 5.41 18.87 11.86
C TYR A 145 5.64 20.32 11.47
N TRP A 146 6.89 20.66 11.25
CA TRP A 146 7.30 22.01 10.86
C TRP A 146 8.56 21.96 10.00
N THR A 147 8.50 22.68 8.87
CA THR A 147 9.66 22.92 8.04
C THR A 147 10.07 24.38 8.22
N ASN A 148 11.36 24.62 8.46
CA ASN A 148 11.85 25.99 8.66
C ASN A 148 11.75 26.83 7.39
N ALA A 149 11.89 28.17 7.54
CA ALA A 149 11.74 29.12 6.42
C ALA A 149 12.79 28.95 5.31
N ASN A 150 13.94 28.35 5.62
CA ASN A 150 14.99 28.07 4.63
C ASN A 150 14.73 26.80 3.82
N ALA A 151 13.71 26.02 4.17
CA ALA A 151 13.41 24.71 3.60
C ALA A 151 14.64 23.76 3.63
N ASP A 152 15.27 23.67 4.79
CA ASP A 152 16.45 22.83 5.02
C ASP A 152 16.37 21.99 6.31
N THR A 153 15.35 22.20 7.13
CA THR A 153 15.14 21.47 8.38
C THR A 153 13.66 21.12 8.52
N LEU A 154 13.36 19.83 8.65
CA LEU A 154 12.03 19.33 9.04
C LEU A 154 12.10 18.82 10.48
N ILE A 155 11.09 19.14 11.27
CA ILE A 155 10.87 18.56 12.60
C ILE A 155 9.49 17.89 12.63
N VAL A 156 9.45 16.64 13.09
CA VAL A 156 8.21 15.94 13.42
C VAL A 156 8.22 15.67 14.92
N GLU A 157 7.20 16.13 15.63
CA GLU A 157 7.08 16.04 17.09
C GLU A 157 5.89 15.18 17.47
N TYR A 158 6.17 14.13 18.25
CA TYR A 158 5.17 13.37 19.00
C TYR A 158 5.12 13.95 20.40
N ASP A 159 3.95 14.34 20.84
CA ASP A 159 3.76 15.07 22.07
C ASP A 159 2.78 14.40 22.99
N SER A 160 3.24 14.13 24.22
CA SER A 160 2.44 13.60 25.32
C SER A 160 1.76 12.27 24.98
N VAL A 161 2.41 11.44 24.15
CA VAL A 161 1.87 10.15 23.71
C VAL A 161 2.13 9.08 24.76
N ARG A 162 1.12 8.28 25.08
CA ARG A 162 1.20 7.21 26.08
C ARG A 162 1.54 5.89 25.42
N PHE A 163 2.16 4.99 26.18
CA PHE A 163 2.13 3.58 25.82
C PHE A 163 0.72 3.02 26.02
N TRP A 164 0.28 2.19 25.07
CA TRP A 164 -1.00 1.50 25.16
C TRP A 164 -1.08 0.69 26.47
N SER A 165 -2.24 0.75 27.15
CA SER A 165 -2.54 0.04 28.41
C SER A 165 -1.66 0.41 29.63
N THR A 166 -0.39 0.76 29.45
CA THR A 166 0.55 1.01 30.58
C THR A 166 0.70 2.49 30.92
N GLY A 167 0.28 3.38 30.03
CA GLY A 167 0.28 4.83 30.28
C GLY A 167 1.65 5.48 30.06
N GLY A 168 2.00 6.42 30.94
CA GLY A 168 3.19 7.25 30.79
C GLY A 168 2.92 8.53 29.98
N ASN A 169 4.01 9.20 29.59
CA ASN A 169 3.98 10.40 28.79
C ASN A 169 5.28 10.48 28.00
N ASN A 170 5.21 10.41 26.68
CA ASN A 170 6.39 10.40 25.82
C ASN A 170 6.32 11.57 24.86
N THR A 171 7.36 12.40 24.86
CA THR A 171 7.49 13.56 23.98
C THR A 171 8.87 13.52 23.32
N PHE A 172 8.88 13.39 21.99
CA PHE A 172 10.11 13.23 21.22
C PHE A 172 9.98 13.85 19.84
N GLN A 173 11.12 14.15 19.21
CA GLN A 173 11.23 14.74 17.90
C GLN A 173 12.10 13.92 16.97
N ILE A 174 11.74 13.94 15.69
CA ILE A 174 12.57 13.54 14.56
C ILE A 174 12.96 14.84 13.84
N ILE A 175 14.25 15.05 13.64
CA ILE A 175 14.79 16.23 12.96
C ILE A 175 15.55 15.76 11.73
N LEU A 176 15.15 16.21 10.53
CA LEU A 176 15.90 16.04 9.28
C LEU A 176 16.64 17.35 8.99
N SER A 177 17.96 17.28 8.87
CA SER A 177 18.82 18.41 8.52
C SER A 177 19.39 18.19 7.11
N ARG A 178 18.93 18.97 6.13
CA ARG A 178 19.41 18.89 4.75
C ARG A 178 20.89 19.27 4.57
N PRO A 179 21.42 20.30 5.28
CA PRO A 179 22.80 20.77 5.07
C PRO A 179 23.87 19.70 5.27
N ASP A 180 23.66 18.80 6.21
CA ASP A 180 24.56 17.70 6.53
C ASP A 180 23.93 16.31 6.35
N SER A 181 22.68 16.27 5.83
CA SER A 181 21.90 15.06 5.58
C SER A 181 21.75 14.17 6.82
N THR A 182 21.78 14.76 8.03
CA THR A 182 21.69 14.03 9.28
C THR A 182 20.25 13.90 9.76
N ILE A 183 20.03 12.86 10.56
CA ILE A 183 18.75 12.58 11.21
C ILE A 183 19.01 12.58 12.71
N THR A 184 18.23 13.37 13.47
CA THR A 184 18.39 13.41 14.93
C THR A 184 17.07 13.07 15.60
N PHE A 185 17.11 12.14 16.54
CA PHE A 185 16.02 11.87 17.48
C PHE A 185 16.31 12.60 18.78
N GLN A 186 15.32 13.29 19.33
CA GLN A 186 15.44 13.96 20.63
C GLN A 186 14.28 13.57 21.53
N TYR A 187 14.56 13.39 22.83
CA TYR A 187 13.59 12.94 23.82
C TYR A 187 13.47 13.97 24.94
N LEU A 188 12.35 14.70 24.95
CA LEU A 188 12.06 15.69 26.00
C LEU A 188 11.51 15.05 27.26
N ASP A 189 10.61 14.08 27.09
CA ASP A 189 9.97 13.36 28.18
C ASP A 189 9.81 11.89 27.79
N GLN A 190 10.19 11.01 28.72
CA GLN A 190 10.11 9.58 28.54
C GLN A 190 9.62 8.94 29.83
N GLN A 191 8.33 8.64 29.89
CA GLN A 191 7.67 8.07 31.06
C GLN A 191 6.90 6.81 30.71
N GLY A 192 6.86 5.89 31.66
CA GLY A 192 6.16 4.62 31.51
C GLY A 192 7.03 3.55 30.84
N GLN A 193 6.39 2.49 30.45
CA GLN A 193 7.02 1.32 29.81
C GLN A 193 6.09 0.80 28.71
N PRO A 194 6.63 0.27 27.61
CA PRO A 194 5.83 -0.49 26.64
C PRO A 194 4.99 -1.56 27.31
N TYR A 195 3.87 -1.89 26.72
CA TYR A 195 3.08 -3.04 27.17
C TYR A 195 3.98 -4.29 27.19
N ASN A 196 3.94 -5.06 28.28
CA ASN A 196 4.86 -6.16 28.58
C ASN A 196 6.33 -5.76 28.86
N GLY A 197 6.64 -4.46 28.98
CA GLY A 197 7.97 -3.96 29.34
C GLY A 197 8.96 -3.90 28.17
N TRP A 198 10.17 -3.39 28.44
CA TRP A 198 11.19 -3.15 27.41
C TRP A 198 11.91 -4.43 26.94
N THR A 199 11.83 -5.51 27.68
CA THR A 199 12.66 -6.70 27.47
C THR A 199 11.88 -7.93 27.00
N THR A 200 10.58 -7.80 26.73
CA THR A 200 9.71 -8.92 26.35
C THR A 200 9.00 -8.67 25.03
N ASP A 201 8.82 -9.74 24.28
CA ASP A 201 7.94 -9.89 23.12
C ASP A 201 8.00 -8.79 22.05
N SER A 202 9.20 -8.35 21.65
CA SER A 202 9.37 -7.39 20.56
C SER A 202 8.53 -6.11 20.76
N THR A 203 8.65 -5.52 21.96
CA THR A 203 7.80 -4.42 22.42
C THR A 203 8.24 -3.04 21.90
N ASN A 204 9.46 -2.93 21.37
CA ASN A 204 10.00 -1.65 20.89
C ASN A 204 11.15 -1.84 19.90
N SER A 205 11.32 -0.85 19.03
CA SER A 205 12.46 -0.74 18.12
C SER A 205 12.82 0.74 17.89
N ILE A 206 14.13 1.07 17.94
CA ILE A 206 14.65 2.41 17.68
C ILE A 206 15.78 2.30 16.67
N GLY A 207 15.69 3.08 15.59
CA GLY A 207 16.69 3.09 14.52
C GLY A 207 16.17 3.66 13.21
N ILE A 208 16.96 3.46 12.17
CA ILE A 208 16.63 3.87 10.80
C ILE A 208 16.85 2.71 9.83
N GLU A 209 16.06 2.62 8.77
CA GLU A 209 16.26 1.62 7.71
C GLU A 209 15.84 2.13 6.34
N ASN A 210 16.42 1.52 5.30
CA ASN A 210 16.20 1.84 3.91
C ASN A 210 14.85 1.34 3.36
N VAL A 211 14.59 1.63 2.08
CA VAL A 211 13.33 1.28 1.38
C VAL A 211 13.07 -0.23 1.31
N THR A 212 14.07 -1.08 1.38
CA THR A 212 13.92 -2.54 1.37
C THR A 212 13.93 -3.17 2.77
N GLY A 213 14.22 -2.40 3.82
CA GLY A 213 14.39 -2.88 5.18
C GLY A 213 15.58 -3.82 5.37
N SER A 214 16.46 -3.93 4.36
CA SER A 214 17.64 -4.82 4.42
C SER A 214 18.90 -4.15 4.92
N ILE A 215 18.97 -2.81 4.81
CA ILE A 215 20.06 -1.98 5.35
C ILE A 215 19.47 -0.99 6.34
N GLY A 216 20.10 -0.86 7.47
CA GLY A 216 19.66 0.06 8.51
C GLY A 216 20.59 0.04 9.71
N LEU A 217 20.34 0.93 10.63
CA LEU A 217 21.15 1.10 11.82
C LEU A 217 20.26 1.12 13.06
N ARG A 218 20.37 0.03 13.82
CA ARG A 218 19.63 -0.15 15.06
C ARG A 218 20.30 0.60 16.22
N TYR A 219 19.53 1.37 16.95
CA TYR A 219 19.93 1.95 18.21
C TYR A 219 19.50 1.07 19.40
N LEU A 220 18.23 0.61 19.40
CA LEU A 220 17.67 -0.22 20.45
C LEU A 220 16.66 -1.23 19.88
N PHE A 221 16.62 -2.44 20.44
CA PHE A 221 15.54 -3.39 20.24
C PHE A 221 15.29 -4.23 21.48
N MET A 222 14.05 -4.31 21.94
CA MET A 222 13.67 -5.05 23.15
C MET A 222 14.57 -4.71 24.36
N GLY A 223 14.79 -3.41 24.60
CA GLY A 223 15.65 -2.94 25.68
C GLY A 223 17.13 -3.27 25.55
N THR A 224 17.58 -3.74 24.38
CA THR A 224 18.97 -4.13 24.16
C THR A 224 19.60 -3.26 23.06
N PRO A 225 20.79 -2.66 23.32
CA PRO A 225 21.52 -2.66 24.60
C PRO A 225 20.86 -1.74 25.65
N SER A 226 20.90 -2.13 26.91
CA SER A 226 20.20 -1.42 27.99
C SER A 226 20.69 0.01 28.24
N TYR A 227 21.92 0.33 27.86
CA TYR A 227 22.49 1.69 27.97
C TYR A 227 21.98 2.62 26.87
N ASN A 228 21.25 2.11 25.85
CA ASN A 228 20.57 2.91 24.82
C ASN A 228 19.08 3.13 25.15
N MET A 229 18.66 2.88 26.39
CA MET A 229 17.28 3.16 26.77
C MET A 229 16.99 4.66 26.67
N PRO A 230 15.92 5.07 25.97
CA PRO A 230 15.61 6.48 25.84
C PRO A 230 15.26 7.10 27.20
N HIS A 231 15.74 8.32 27.44
CA HIS A 231 15.50 9.11 28.63
C HIS A 231 15.37 10.61 28.30
N ALA A 232 14.83 11.40 29.22
CA ALA A 232 14.71 12.83 29.03
C ALA A 232 16.10 13.49 28.86
N GLY A 233 16.23 14.34 27.85
CA GLY A 233 17.47 15.02 27.51
C GLY A 233 18.42 14.22 26.60
N LEU A 234 18.03 13.04 26.13
CA LEU A 234 18.79 12.28 25.15
C LEU A 234 18.60 12.85 23.74
N ALA A 235 19.70 12.92 22.99
CA ALA A 235 19.70 13.12 21.54
C ALA A 235 20.52 12.02 20.86
N VAL A 236 19.98 11.43 19.78
CA VAL A 236 20.65 10.39 18.98
C VAL A 236 20.75 10.91 17.55
N LYS A 237 21.95 11.07 17.02
CA LYS A 237 22.21 11.59 15.68
C LYS A 237 22.73 10.50 14.77
N PHE A 238 22.00 10.23 13.68
CA PHE A 238 22.43 9.38 12.59
C PHE A 238 23.12 10.20 11.53
N ILE A 239 24.32 9.80 11.15
CA ILE A 239 25.26 10.55 10.31
C ILE A 239 25.51 9.71 9.05
N PRO A 240 25.16 10.22 7.86
CA PRO A 240 25.48 9.53 6.61
C PRO A 240 26.98 9.57 6.35
N PRO A 241 27.53 8.70 5.50
CA PRO A 241 28.92 8.79 5.06
C PRO A 241 29.12 10.07 4.22
N GLU A 242 30.30 10.69 4.30
CA GLU A 242 30.65 11.86 3.48
C GLU A 242 30.54 11.59 1.98
N SER A 243 30.85 10.36 1.56
CA SER A 243 30.61 9.86 0.22
C SER A 243 30.39 8.35 0.29
N SER A 244 29.42 7.85 -0.45
CA SER A 244 29.20 6.40 -0.59
C SER A 244 29.57 5.97 -1.99
N SER A 245 30.53 5.03 -2.08
CA SER A 245 30.81 4.29 -3.31
C SER A 245 29.97 3.00 -3.41
N TYR A 246 28.99 2.83 -2.51
CA TYR A 246 28.14 1.67 -2.45
C TYR A 246 27.23 1.62 -3.67
N GLN A 247 27.49 0.69 -4.58
CA GLN A 247 26.69 0.45 -5.78
C GLN A 247 25.58 -0.53 -5.44
N VAL A 248 24.37 -0.16 -5.80
CA VAL A 248 23.18 -0.98 -5.57
C VAL A 248 22.54 -1.28 -6.93
N HIS A 249 22.62 -2.54 -7.32
CA HIS A 249 21.92 -3.11 -8.47
C HIS A 249 20.63 -3.74 -7.97
N ASP A 250 19.48 -3.11 -8.27
CA ASP A 250 18.20 -3.58 -7.75
C ASP A 250 17.05 -3.07 -8.62
N VAL A 251 16.17 -3.98 -9.04
CA VAL A 251 14.93 -3.70 -9.74
C VAL A 251 13.82 -4.56 -9.16
N GLY A 252 12.70 -3.96 -8.81
CA GLY A 252 11.59 -4.70 -8.20
C GLY A 252 10.26 -4.48 -8.90
N ILE A 253 9.29 -5.33 -8.58
CA ILE A 253 7.90 -5.13 -8.98
C ILE A 253 7.25 -4.15 -8.02
N TYR A 254 6.99 -2.93 -8.51
CA TYR A 254 6.38 -1.87 -7.74
C TYR A 254 4.86 -2.07 -7.57
N GLU A 255 4.20 -2.56 -8.62
CA GLU A 255 2.75 -2.78 -8.66
C GLU A 255 2.41 -3.79 -9.75
N ALA A 256 1.35 -4.57 -9.58
CA ALA A 256 0.86 -5.50 -10.60
C ALA A 256 -0.67 -5.60 -10.57
N LEU A 257 -1.31 -5.60 -11.72
CA LEU A 257 -2.75 -5.75 -12.00
C LEU A 257 -3.67 -4.76 -11.26
N SER A 258 -3.61 -4.70 -9.95
CA SER A 258 -4.56 -3.95 -9.17
C SER A 258 -3.92 -3.14 -8.07
N GLU A 259 -4.78 -2.41 -7.43
CA GLU A 259 -4.51 -1.59 -6.29
C GLU A 259 -3.73 -2.36 -5.23
N ASN A 260 -2.55 -1.86 -4.91
CA ASN A 260 -1.66 -2.37 -3.89
C ASN A 260 -1.26 -3.84 -4.06
N SER A 261 -1.35 -4.36 -5.30
CA SER A 261 -0.97 -5.75 -5.66
C SER A 261 -1.55 -6.79 -4.71
N GLY A 262 -2.83 -6.61 -4.37
CA GLY A 262 -3.59 -7.54 -3.52
C GLY A 262 -4.50 -8.45 -4.32
N GLY A 263 -5.70 -8.74 -3.79
CA GLY A 263 -6.70 -9.56 -4.46
C GLY A 263 -7.60 -8.74 -5.39
N ILE A 264 -7.95 -9.31 -6.53
CA ILE A 264 -8.92 -8.75 -7.49
C ILE A 264 -10.00 -9.75 -7.89
N PHE A 265 -11.14 -9.21 -8.34
CA PHE A 265 -12.20 -9.99 -8.97
C PHE A 265 -12.22 -9.73 -10.47
N VAL A 266 -12.42 -10.81 -11.24
CA VAL A 266 -12.53 -10.75 -12.70
C VAL A 266 -13.84 -11.43 -13.10
N TYR A 267 -14.60 -10.83 -14.00
CA TYR A 267 -15.81 -11.50 -14.49
C TYR A 267 -15.44 -12.53 -15.54
N ASN A 268 -16.02 -13.71 -15.46
CA ASN A 268 -15.74 -14.80 -16.39
C ASN A 268 -16.13 -14.40 -17.83
N GLY A 269 -15.19 -14.57 -18.75
CA GLY A 269 -15.32 -14.17 -20.15
C GLY A 269 -14.91 -12.72 -20.45
N ASP A 270 -14.61 -11.90 -19.43
CA ASP A 270 -14.10 -10.56 -19.69
C ASP A 270 -12.59 -10.60 -20.00
N THR A 271 -12.16 -9.65 -20.80
CA THR A 271 -10.76 -9.52 -21.18
C THR A 271 -9.96 -8.83 -20.07
N LEU A 272 -8.95 -9.50 -19.56
CA LEU A 272 -7.95 -8.94 -18.65
C LEU A 272 -6.66 -8.71 -19.41
N THR A 273 -6.11 -7.50 -19.33
CA THR A 273 -4.76 -7.19 -19.80
C THR A 273 -3.80 -7.31 -18.63
N PRO A 274 -2.94 -8.34 -18.55
CA PRO A 274 -1.99 -8.45 -17.46
C PRO A 274 -0.92 -7.36 -17.58
N TRP A 275 -0.58 -6.73 -16.46
CA TRP A 275 0.45 -5.68 -16.43
C TRP A 275 1.18 -5.66 -15.09
N ALA A 276 2.39 -5.07 -15.11
CA ALA A 276 3.16 -4.76 -13.92
C ALA A 276 3.91 -3.45 -14.10
N LYS A 277 4.18 -2.74 -13.02
CA LYS A 277 5.14 -1.65 -12.96
C LYS A 277 6.43 -2.16 -12.35
N VAL A 278 7.53 -1.90 -13.04
CA VAL A 278 8.88 -2.21 -12.58
C VAL A 278 9.55 -0.92 -12.17
N LYS A 279 10.23 -0.93 -11.04
CA LYS A 279 10.98 0.21 -10.52
C LYS A 279 12.45 -0.15 -10.36
N ASN A 280 13.35 0.74 -10.78
CA ASN A 280 14.73 0.69 -10.36
C ASN A 280 14.84 1.26 -8.94
N THR A 281 15.07 0.39 -7.97
CA THR A 281 15.22 0.73 -6.56
C THR A 281 16.68 0.79 -6.12
N GLY A 282 17.60 0.52 -7.05
CA GLY A 282 19.03 0.70 -6.90
C GLY A 282 19.52 2.13 -7.15
N ASN A 283 20.84 2.29 -7.21
CA ASN A 283 21.51 3.55 -7.54
C ASN A 283 22.36 3.49 -8.82
N GLN A 284 22.24 2.39 -9.57
CA GLN A 284 22.87 2.22 -10.89
C GLN A 284 21.78 2.18 -11.97
N PRO A 285 22.03 2.72 -13.17
CA PRO A 285 21.12 2.53 -14.30
C PRO A 285 21.07 1.05 -14.68
N GLU A 286 19.86 0.50 -14.84
CA GLU A 286 19.64 -0.90 -15.20
C GLU A 286 18.90 -1.00 -16.54
N ALA A 287 19.21 -2.02 -17.33
CA ALA A 287 18.57 -2.22 -18.63
C ALA A 287 18.65 -3.67 -19.09
N GLY A 288 17.72 -4.05 -19.99
CA GLY A 288 17.80 -5.32 -20.69
C GLY A 288 17.60 -6.55 -19.83
N PHE A 289 16.93 -6.42 -18.69
CA PHE A 289 16.59 -7.54 -17.81
C PHE A 289 15.20 -8.10 -18.14
N PRO A 290 14.99 -9.43 -18.01
CA PRO A 290 13.70 -10.04 -18.24
C PRO A 290 12.67 -9.65 -17.15
N VAL A 291 11.44 -9.45 -17.59
CA VAL A 291 10.27 -9.31 -16.72
C VAL A 291 9.25 -10.37 -17.13
N TYR A 292 9.01 -11.30 -16.25
CA TYR A 292 8.09 -12.42 -16.47
C TYR A 292 6.71 -12.10 -15.93
N GLY A 293 5.67 -12.48 -16.67
CA GLY A 293 4.28 -12.46 -16.23
C GLY A 293 3.64 -13.82 -16.47
N TRP A 294 3.05 -14.46 -15.46
CA TRP A 294 2.32 -15.70 -15.64
C TRP A 294 1.09 -15.80 -14.75
N ILE A 295 0.06 -16.52 -15.27
CA ILE A 295 -1.15 -16.85 -14.52
C ILE A 295 -1.15 -18.34 -14.22
N LYS A 296 -1.38 -18.70 -12.95
CA LYS A 296 -1.62 -20.07 -12.50
C LYS A 296 -3.07 -20.24 -12.09
N ASN A 297 -3.62 -21.42 -12.38
CA ASN A 297 -4.89 -21.85 -11.81
C ASN A 297 -4.70 -22.41 -10.40
N GLN A 298 -5.79 -22.74 -9.71
CA GLN A 298 -5.79 -23.27 -8.35
C GLN A 298 -4.98 -24.59 -8.20
N ALA A 299 -4.82 -25.36 -9.27
CA ALA A 299 -3.98 -26.56 -9.27
C ALA A 299 -2.48 -26.24 -9.43
N GLY A 300 -2.10 -24.96 -9.52
CA GLY A 300 -0.72 -24.52 -9.70
C GLY A 300 -0.21 -24.60 -11.14
N THR A 301 -1.08 -24.98 -12.10
CA THR A 301 -0.71 -25.08 -13.53
C THR A 301 -0.64 -23.69 -14.14
N ILE A 302 0.46 -23.40 -14.86
CA ILE A 302 0.60 -22.16 -15.64
C ILE A 302 -0.33 -22.29 -16.87
N ILE A 303 -1.26 -21.35 -16.99
CA ILE A 303 -2.25 -21.28 -18.09
C ILE A 303 -2.05 -20.07 -18.99
N TYR A 304 -1.20 -19.15 -18.58
CA TYR A 304 -0.77 -17.97 -19.32
C TYR A 304 0.66 -17.65 -18.92
N ALA A 305 1.49 -17.27 -19.86
CA ALA A 305 2.84 -16.76 -19.59
C ALA A 305 3.29 -15.85 -20.72
N ASP A 306 3.97 -14.78 -20.36
CA ASP A 306 4.67 -13.89 -21.29
C ASP A 306 5.96 -13.38 -20.64
N THR A 307 6.89 -12.93 -21.46
CA THR A 307 8.18 -12.39 -21.02
C THR A 307 8.51 -11.15 -21.83
N LEU A 308 8.76 -10.07 -21.12
CA LEU A 308 9.14 -8.79 -21.69
C LEU A 308 10.60 -8.48 -21.31
N LEU A 309 11.23 -7.64 -22.11
CA LEU A 309 12.55 -7.12 -21.81
C LEU A 309 12.39 -5.65 -21.38
N ALA A 310 12.84 -5.32 -20.18
CA ALA A 310 12.79 -3.96 -19.69
C ALA A 310 13.75 -3.05 -20.48
N GLY A 311 13.33 -1.82 -20.74
CA GLY A 311 14.18 -0.77 -21.27
C GLY A 311 15.23 -0.30 -20.26
N SER A 312 15.85 0.85 -20.54
CA SER A 312 16.74 1.47 -19.57
C SER A 312 15.93 2.20 -18.49
N LEU A 313 16.25 1.93 -17.24
CA LEU A 313 15.67 2.56 -16.06
C LEU A 313 16.78 3.22 -15.25
N ASN A 314 16.74 4.54 -15.11
CA ASN A 314 17.58 5.25 -14.16
C ASN A 314 17.12 4.99 -12.72
N PRO A 315 17.97 5.23 -11.70
CA PRO A 315 17.58 5.12 -10.31
C PRO A 315 16.27 5.87 -10.00
N GLY A 316 15.32 5.17 -9.38
CA GLY A 316 14.01 5.68 -9.04
C GLY A 316 12.97 5.66 -10.17
N GLU A 317 13.35 5.44 -11.42
CA GLU A 317 12.42 5.36 -12.54
C GLU A 317 11.50 4.13 -12.47
N ILE A 318 10.28 4.32 -12.98
CA ILE A 318 9.24 3.30 -13.06
C ILE A 318 8.85 3.14 -14.52
N ASP A 319 8.78 1.91 -15.00
CA ASP A 319 8.25 1.56 -16.32
C ASP A 319 7.05 0.62 -16.19
N SER A 320 6.14 0.70 -17.17
CA SER A 320 4.92 -0.12 -17.21
C SER A 320 5.07 -1.24 -18.24
N MET A 321 5.04 -2.46 -17.78
CA MET A 321 5.14 -3.68 -18.56
C MET A 321 3.74 -4.24 -18.81
N VAL A 322 3.30 -4.26 -20.07
CA VAL A 322 2.00 -4.80 -20.48
C VAL A 322 2.22 -6.12 -21.20
N PHE A 323 1.77 -7.21 -20.61
CA PHE A 323 1.95 -8.57 -21.13
C PHE A 323 0.90 -8.89 -22.20
N THR A 324 1.30 -9.67 -23.20
CA THR A 324 0.47 -10.04 -24.35
C THR A 324 0.53 -11.53 -24.65
N PRO A 325 -0.55 -12.12 -25.19
CA PRO A 325 -1.85 -11.54 -25.45
C PRO A 325 -2.64 -11.25 -24.17
N ASN A 326 -3.76 -10.54 -24.27
CA ASN A 326 -4.71 -10.44 -23.17
C ASN A 326 -5.19 -11.82 -22.73
N TRP A 327 -5.50 -11.95 -21.44
CA TRP A 327 -6.07 -13.19 -20.90
C TRP A 327 -7.59 -13.06 -20.76
N ILE A 328 -8.30 -14.13 -21.19
CA ILE A 328 -9.76 -14.23 -21.04
C ILE A 328 -10.04 -15.49 -20.21
N PRO A 329 -10.53 -15.37 -18.98
CA PRO A 329 -10.88 -16.52 -18.18
C PRO A 329 -12.07 -17.29 -18.79
N SER A 330 -11.97 -18.62 -18.83
CA SER A 330 -13.02 -19.50 -19.35
C SER A 330 -13.76 -20.28 -18.27
N SER A 331 -13.41 -20.12 -17.00
CA SER A 331 -14.05 -20.77 -15.86
C SER A 331 -13.93 -19.93 -14.61
N ASN A 332 -14.94 -20.06 -13.74
CA ASN A 332 -14.87 -19.49 -12.39
C ASN A 332 -13.81 -20.22 -11.56
N GLY A 333 -13.22 -19.53 -10.59
CA GLY A 333 -12.26 -20.11 -9.67
C GLY A 333 -11.18 -19.14 -9.20
N LEU A 334 -10.23 -19.68 -8.45
CA LEU A 334 -9.06 -18.97 -7.95
C LEU A 334 -7.90 -19.10 -8.93
N PHE A 335 -7.31 -17.97 -9.27
CA PHE A 335 -6.11 -17.86 -10.09
C PHE A 335 -5.11 -16.92 -9.39
N THR A 336 -3.84 -16.99 -9.77
CA THR A 336 -2.82 -16.05 -9.33
C THR A 336 -2.09 -15.50 -10.53
N PHE A 337 -1.95 -14.18 -10.61
CA PHE A 337 -0.99 -13.54 -11.50
C PHE A 337 0.30 -13.29 -10.74
N THR A 338 1.42 -13.63 -11.34
CA THR A 338 2.73 -13.30 -10.80
C THR A 338 3.49 -12.49 -11.84
N ALA A 339 4.01 -11.34 -11.43
CA ALA A 339 5.03 -10.62 -12.15
C ALA A 339 6.37 -10.78 -11.42
N LYS A 340 7.47 -10.95 -12.17
CA LYS A 340 8.81 -11.12 -11.60
C LYS A 340 9.87 -10.49 -12.48
N THR A 341 10.76 -9.68 -11.89
CA THR A 341 12.01 -9.21 -12.50
C THR A 341 13.11 -10.26 -12.39
N SER A 342 14.11 -10.17 -13.25
CA SER A 342 15.31 -11.05 -13.20
C SER A 342 16.54 -10.28 -13.67
N LEU A 343 17.02 -9.38 -12.81
CA LEU A 343 18.26 -8.65 -13.02
C LEU A 343 19.44 -9.52 -12.59
N THR A 344 20.47 -9.63 -13.45
CA THR A 344 21.70 -10.31 -13.05
C THR A 344 22.47 -9.48 -12.04
N GLY A 345 22.73 -10.04 -10.88
CA GLY A 345 23.41 -9.33 -9.79
C GLY A 345 22.47 -8.48 -8.93
N ASP A 346 21.17 -8.70 -9.03
CA ASP A 346 20.20 -8.09 -8.14
C ASP A 346 20.58 -8.32 -6.67
N MET A 347 20.57 -7.24 -5.89
CA MET A 347 21.05 -7.26 -4.51
C MET A 347 19.92 -7.47 -3.48
N TYR A 348 18.66 -7.30 -3.89
CA TYR A 348 17.50 -7.39 -2.98
C TYR A 348 16.33 -8.16 -3.61
N PRO A 349 16.49 -9.47 -3.82
CA PRO A 349 15.53 -10.29 -4.57
C PRO A 349 14.14 -10.41 -3.91
N ASP A 350 13.95 -9.89 -2.69
CA ASP A 350 12.66 -9.93 -2.00
C ASP A 350 11.61 -8.99 -2.63
N ASN A 351 12.04 -7.97 -3.40
CA ASN A 351 11.16 -7.08 -4.15
C ASN A 351 10.96 -7.50 -5.61
N ASP A 352 11.69 -8.51 -6.09
CA ASP A 352 11.62 -8.98 -7.48
C ASP A 352 10.22 -9.42 -7.91
N GLN A 353 9.39 -9.85 -6.99
CA GLN A 353 8.14 -10.54 -7.32
C GLN A 353 6.93 -9.96 -6.60
N ALA A 354 5.84 -9.77 -7.35
CA ALA A 354 4.51 -9.56 -6.81
C ALA A 354 3.57 -10.69 -7.25
N VAL A 355 2.75 -11.16 -6.31
CA VAL A 355 1.73 -12.18 -6.56
C VAL A 355 0.37 -11.57 -6.24
N VAL A 356 -0.52 -11.55 -7.23
CA VAL A 356 -1.87 -11.00 -7.13
C VAL A 356 -2.88 -12.14 -7.19
N GLU A 357 -3.73 -12.23 -6.19
CA GLU A 357 -4.87 -13.15 -6.22
C GLU A 357 -5.92 -12.66 -7.21
N MET A 358 -6.43 -13.56 -8.05
CA MET A 358 -7.49 -13.27 -9.00
C MET A 358 -8.62 -14.28 -8.81
N ARG A 359 -9.78 -13.80 -8.40
CA ARG A 359 -10.96 -14.64 -8.31
C ARG A 359 -11.90 -14.37 -9.45
N VAL A 360 -12.05 -15.35 -10.34
CA VAL A 360 -12.95 -15.29 -11.49
C VAL A 360 -14.33 -15.71 -11.06
N VAL A 361 -15.34 -14.88 -11.34
CA VAL A 361 -16.73 -15.10 -10.92
C VAL A 361 -17.73 -14.80 -12.03
N THR A 362 -18.94 -15.33 -11.89
CA THR A 362 -20.15 -14.97 -12.67
C THR A 362 -21.28 -14.71 -11.68
N TYR A 363 -22.03 -13.64 -11.85
CA TYR A 363 -23.15 -13.32 -10.95
C TYR A 363 -24.34 -14.29 -11.13
N PRO A 364 -25.04 -14.70 -10.05
CA PRO A 364 -24.75 -14.37 -8.66
C PRO A 364 -23.47 -15.05 -8.13
N ALA A 365 -22.73 -14.36 -7.24
CA ALA A 365 -21.45 -14.84 -6.76
C ALA A 365 -21.20 -14.51 -5.27
N GLU A 366 -20.29 -15.27 -4.66
CA GLU A 366 -19.64 -14.91 -3.41
C GLU A 366 -18.29 -14.25 -3.76
N LEU A 367 -18.13 -12.98 -3.39
CA LEU A 367 -16.84 -12.32 -3.42
C LEU A 367 -16.14 -12.62 -2.10
N GLN A 368 -15.00 -13.29 -2.15
CA GLN A 368 -14.23 -13.74 -1.00
C GLN A 368 -12.74 -13.64 -1.28
N TYR A 369 -11.95 -13.42 -0.25
CA TYR A 369 -10.49 -13.44 -0.34
C TYR A 369 -9.89 -14.68 0.32
N GLU A 370 -10.44 -15.09 1.44
CA GLU A 370 -9.96 -16.30 2.12
C GLU A 370 -10.13 -17.56 1.26
N ASN A 371 -9.22 -18.52 1.45
CA ASN A 371 -9.15 -19.77 0.68
C ASN A 371 -9.55 -21.00 1.49
N LEU A 372 -9.93 -20.83 2.76
CA LEU A 372 -10.30 -21.90 3.67
C LEU A 372 -11.81 -22.11 3.72
N THR A 373 -12.22 -23.36 3.84
CA THR A 373 -13.60 -23.73 4.17
C THR A 373 -13.86 -23.56 5.68
N THR A 374 -12.83 -23.72 6.51
CA THR A 374 -12.85 -23.54 7.95
C THR A 374 -11.58 -22.78 8.38
N THR A 375 -11.70 -21.92 9.40
CA THR A 375 -10.56 -21.22 9.96
C THR A 375 -10.20 -21.76 11.34
N THR A 376 -8.92 -21.77 11.66
CA THR A 376 -8.42 -22.12 12.99
C THR A 376 -8.01 -20.89 13.80
N LEU A 377 -7.87 -19.72 13.15
CA LEU A 377 -7.49 -18.47 13.80
C LEU A 377 -8.75 -17.64 14.07
N LEU A 378 -8.91 -17.22 15.32
CA LEU A 378 -10.00 -16.38 15.77
C LEU A 378 -9.43 -15.18 16.52
N TYR A 379 -9.79 -13.97 16.08
CA TYR A 379 -9.37 -12.72 16.72
C TYR A 379 -10.57 -11.99 17.31
N SER A 380 -10.38 -11.37 18.48
CA SER A 380 -11.35 -10.50 19.12
C SER A 380 -10.68 -9.25 19.67
N TRP A 381 -11.45 -8.19 19.87
CA TRP A 381 -10.98 -6.95 20.45
C TRP A 381 -11.20 -6.92 21.94
N ASN A 382 -10.26 -6.33 22.69
CA ASN A 382 -10.40 -6.12 24.14
C ASN A 382 -11.40 -4.96 24.46
N GLY A 383 -11.92 -4.28 23.45
CA GLY A 383 -12.95 -3.24 23.52
C GLY A 383 -13.99 -3.44 22.43
N PRO A 384 -14.86 -2.46 22.19
CA PRO A 384 -15.69 -2.40 20.99
C PRO A 384 -14.80 -2.44 19.76
N GLY A 385 -15.17 -3.25 18.75
CA GLY A 385 -14.38 -3.35 17.54
C GLY A 385 -14.99 -4.26 16.50
N GLY A 386 -14.33 -4.34 15.33
CA GLY A 386 -14.83 -5.13 14.24
C GLY A 386 -13.86 -5.28 13.10
N TYR A 387 -14.30 -6.00 12.08
CA TYR A 387 -13.55 -6.24 10.86
C TYR A 387 -14.43 -6.11 9.64
N GLY A 388 -13.83 -5.78 8.50
CA GLY A 388 -14.47 -5.75 7.21
C GLY A 388 -13.48 -6.01 6.08
N ASN A 389 -14.02 -6.30 4.91
CA ASN A 389 -13.25 -6.42 3.68
C ASN A 389 -13.73 -5.39 2.66
N ARG A 390 -12.78 -4.81 1.91
CA ARG A 390 -13.02 -3.98 0.75
C ARG A 390 -13.21 -4.87 -0.48
N PHE A 391 -14.24 -4.58 -1.28
CA PHE A 391 -14.54 -5.30 -2.51
C PHE A 391 -14.69 -4.32 -3.67
N VAL A 392 -14.01 -4.61 -4.78
CA VAL A 392 -14.24 -3.96 -6.06
C VAL A 392 -14.95 -4.98 -6.96
N PRO A 393 -16.25 -4.81 -7.23
CA PRO A 393 -16.98 -5.78 -8.03
C PRO A 393 -16.47 -5.79 -9.46
N PRO A 394 -16.40 -6.96 -10.13
CA PRO A 394 -15.87 -7.04 -11.48
C PRO A 394 -16.81 -6.46 -12.54
N ARG A 395 -18.08 -6.23 -12.21
CA ARG A 395 -19.08 -5.60 -13.09
C ARG A 395 -20.07 -4.72 -12.33
N TYR A 396 -20.47 -3.63 -12.98
CA TYR A 396 -21.46 -2.67 -12.50
C TYR A 396 -22.64 -2.55 -13.48
N PRO A 397 -23.83 -2.16 -13.00
CA PRO A 397 -24.22 -2.13 -11.59
C PRO A 397 -24.35 -3.53 -11.01
N CYS A 398 -24.03 -3.70 -9.74
CA CYS A 398 -24.31 -4.91 -9.00
C CYS A 398 -25.09 -4.57 -7.72
N GLN A 399 -25.66 -5.58 -7.08
CA GLN A 399 -26.26 -5.42 -5.75
C GLN A 399 -25.63 -6.40 -4.77
N VAL A 400 -25.41 -5.93 -3.56
CA VAL A 400 -24.99 -6.75 -2.42
C VAL A 400 -26.23 -7.23 -1.70
N THR A 401 -26.57 -8.51 -1.88
CA THR A 401 -27.79 -9.11 -1.35
C THR A 401 -27.64 -9.66 0.05
N GLY A 402 -26.40 -9.87 0.48
CA GLY A 402 -26.09 -10.43 1.79
C GLY A 402 -24.59 -10.53 2.03
N MET A 403 -24.24 -11.16 3.12
CA MET A 403 -22.86 -11.47 3.48
C MET A 403 -22.75 -12.84 4.15
N LYS A 404 -21.53 -13.38 4.17
CA LYS A 404 -21.15 -14.48 5.04
C LYS A 404 -19.99 -14.06 5.93
N ILE A 405 -19.99 -14.56 7.15
CA ILE A 405 -18.93 -14.29 8.13
C ILE A 405 -18.67 -15.53 8.95
N TYR A 406 -17.38 -15.86 9.13
CA TYR A 406 -16.99 -16.90 10.10
C TYR A 406 -16.71 -16.24 11.44
N SER A 407 -17.46 -16.63 12.46
CA SER A 407 -17.41 -15.98 13.76
C SER A 407 -17.80 -16.95 14.88
N SER A 408 -17.42 -16.61 16.12
CA SER A 408 -17.70 -17.38 17.32
C SER A 408 -17.93 -16.49 18.52
N ALA A 409 -18.96 -16.79 19.33
CA ALA A 409 -19.20 -16.10 20.60
C ALA A 409 -19.74 -17.05 21.66
N THR A 410 -19.17 -16.97 22.87
CA THR A 410 -19.69 -17.65 24.06
C THR A 410 -19.53 -16.70 25.24
N PRO A 411 -20.63 -16.24 25.85
CA PRO A 411 -22.04 -16.43 25.47
C PRO A 411 -22.41 -15.77 24.13
N ALA A 412 -23.56 -16.15 23.59
CA ALA A 412 -24.11 -15.57 22.36
C ALA A 412 -24.12 -14.04 22.38
N THR A 413 -23.73 -13.45 21.26
CA THR A 413 -23.55 -11.99 21.16
C THR A 413 -24.20 -11.47 19.87
N SER A 414 -25.03 -10.45 20.00
CA SER A 414 -25.60 -9.75 18.84
C SER A 414 -24.66 -8.65 18.38
N ILE A 415 -24.38 -8.62 17.08
CA ILE A 415 -23.47 -7.66 16.45
C ILE A 415 -24.15 -6.95 15.28
N PHE A 416 -23.70 -5.75 14.98
CA PHE A 416 -24.02 -5.03 13.76
C PHE A 416 -23.26 -5.66 12.59
N VAL A 417 -23.91 -5.84 11.44
CA VAL A 417 -23.30 -6.20 10.16
C VAL A 417 -23.85 -5.30 9.07
N GLY A 418 -23.00 -4.90 8.12
CA GLY A 418 -23.44 -3.94 7.11
C GLY A 418 -22.57 -3.89 5.87
N VAL A 419 -23.12 -3.19 4.87
CA VAL A 419 -22.43 -2.78 3.64
C VAL A 419 -22.21 -1.28 3.74
N PHE A 420 -20.98 -0.84 3.45
CA PHE A 420 -20.59 0.57 3.51
C PHE A 420 -20.07 1.03 2.16
N ASP A 421 -20.29 2.29 1.85
CA ASP A 421 -19.71 2.98 0.70
C ASP A 421 -18.21 3.25 0.90
N ASP A 422 -17.47 3.52 -0.18
CA ASP A 422 -16.05 3.88 -0.15
C ASP A 422 -15.80 5.39 0.01
N ASN A 423 -16.80 6.13 0.48
CA ASN A 423 -16.76 7.59 0.66
C ASN A 423 -16.25 8.03 2.06
N GLY A 424 -15.73 7.12 2.85
CA GLY A 424 -15.12 7.42 4.14
C GLY A 424 -13.72 8.03 4.03
N VAL A 425 -13.12 8.35 5.16
CA VAL A 425 -11.78 8.95 5.23
C VAL A 425 -10.75 8.05 4.53
N GLY A 426 -9.99 8.63 3.61
CA GLY A 426 -8.96 7.90 2.86
C GLY A 426 -9.48 6.82 1.91
N GLY A 427 -10.76 6.90 1.47
CA GLY A 427 -11.40 5.86 0.64
C GLY A 427 -11.79 4.62 1.43
N GLY A 428 -11.89 4.75 2.75
CA GLY A 428 -12.36 3.69 3.65
C GLY A 428 -13.88 3.59 3.74
N PRO A 429 -14.40 2.69 4.63
CA PRO A 429 -15.82 2.57 4.87
C PRO A 429 -16.45 3.89 5.34
N GLY A 430 -17.44 4.38 4.61
CA GLY A 430 -18.18 5.61 4.87
C GLY A 430 -19.63 5.35 5.23
N ASP A 431 -20.55 5.87 4.41
CA ASP A 431 -21.99 5.75 4.65
C ASP A 431 -22.46 4.30 4.65
N THR A 432 -23.33 3.95 5.60
CA THR A 432 -23.94 2.62 5.64
C THR A 432 -25.03 2.52 4.57
N LEU A 433 -24.84 1.68 3.58
CA LEU A 433 -25.77 1.45 2.47
C LEU A 433 -26.92 0.52 2.87
N THR A 434 -26.61 -0.52 3.64
CA THR A 434 -27.60 -1.43 4.24
C THR A 434 -27.00 -2.13 5.45
N SER A 435 -27.85 -2.61 6.36
CA SER A 435 -27.38 -3.29 7.57
C SER A 435 -28.38 -4.30 8.11
N ALA A 436 -27.90 -5.15 9.02
CA ALA A 436 -28.70 -6.08 9.79
C ALA A 436 -28.04 -6.34 11.15
N THR A 437 -28.76 -7.05 12.02
CA THR A 437 -28.20 -7.59 13.27
C THR A 437 -27.98 -9.09 13.09
N LEU A 438 -26.79 -9.56 13.48
CA LEU A 438 -26.44 -10.98 13.50
C LEU A 438 -26.25 -11.43 14.95
N ASN A 439 -26.91 -12.53 15.32
CA ASN A 439 -26.66 -13.18 16.61
C ASN A 439 -25.63 -14.31 16.41
N VAL A 440 -24.42 -14.09 16.92
CA VAL A 440 -23.31 -15.07 16.85
C VAL A 440 -23.35 -15.95 18.08
N THR A 441 -23.18 -17.26 17.87
CA THR A 441 -23.15 -18.27 18.93
C THR A 441 -21.84 -19.07 18.86
N THR A 442 -21.89 -20.33 18.45
CA THR A 442 -20.71 -21.19 18.30
C THR A 442 -19.94 -20.86 17.02
N ALA A 443 -18.69 -21.30 16.94
CA ALA A 443 -17.85 -21.14 15.75
C ALA A 443 -18.51 -21.72 14.49
N ASN A 444 -18.87 -20.86 13.55
CA ASN A 444 -19.53 -21.27 12.31
C ASN A 444 -19.48 -20.14 11.27
N TRP A 445 -19.77 -20.51 10.01
CA TRP A 445 -20.17 -19.56 8.98
C TRP A 445 -21.62 -19.14 9.18
N TYR A 446 -21.83 -17.84 9.33
CA TYR A 446 -23.15 -17.21 9.40
C TYR A 446 -23.46 -16.53 8.08
N THR A 447 -24.67 -16.75 7.56
CA THR A 447 -25.17 -16.04 6.38
C THR A 447 -26.22 -15.03 6.80
N VAL A 448 -26.07 -13.78 6.35
CA VAL A 448 -27.03 -12.70 6.55
C VAL A 448 -27.50 -12.22 5.18
N ASN A 449 -28.82 -12.25 4.97
CA ASN A 449 -29.44 -11.63 3.79
C ASN A 449 -29.99 -10.26 4.16
N PHE A 450 -29.66 -9.25 3.39
CA PHE A 450 -30.17 -7.90 3.63
C PHE A 450 -31.59 -7.75 3.06
N THR A 451 -32.49 -7.21 3.87
CA THR A 451 -33.87 -6.97 3.46
C THR A 451 -33.96 -6.01 2.27
N THR A 452 -33.09 -5.01 2.27
CA THR A 452 -32.91 -4.08 1.15
C THR A 452 -31.47 -4.22 0.65
N PRO A 453 -31.23 -4.88 -0.48
CA PRO A 453 -29.89 -4.99 -1.05
C PRO A 453 -29.29 -3.63 -1.36
N ALA A 454 -27.97 -3.47 -1.12
CA ALA A 454 -27.24 -2.27 -1.49
C ALA A 454 -26.87 -2.32 -2.98
N VAL A 455 -27.22 -1.28 -3.74
CA VAL A 455 -26.85 -1.17 -5.17
C VAL A 455 -25.54 -0.40 -5.30
N ILE A 456 -24.57 -1.03 -5.96
CA ILE A 456 -23.24 -0.46 -6.23
C ILE A 456 -23.18 -0.13 -7.72
N THR A 457 -23.04 1.14 -8.04
CA THR A 457 -23.01 1.64 -9.43
C THR A 457 -21.60 1.92 -9.91
N GLU A 458 -20.66 2.12 -9.01
CA GLU A 458 -19.23 2.40 -9.28
C GLU A 458 -18.42 2.24 -7.99
N GLY A 459 -17.08 2.28 -8.11
CA GLY A 459 -16.18 2.29 -6.95
C GLY A 459 -16.12 0.96 -6.17
N ALA A 460 -15.54 1.02 -5.00
CA ALA A 460 -15.51 -0.10 -4.08
C ALA A 460 -16.72 -0.05 -3.13
N PHE A 461 -16.91 -1.12 -2.40
CA PHE A 461 -17.78 -1.17 -1.23
C PHE A 461 -17.12 -2.03 -0.16
N PHE A 462 -17.59 -1.89 1.06
CA PHE A 462 -17.11 -2.67 2.18
C PHE A 462 -18.23 -3.52 2.77
N VAL A 463 -17.87 -4.71 3.22
CA VAL A 463 -18.74 -5.56 4.02
C VAL A 463 -18.07 -5.81 5.35
N GLY A 464 -18.73 -5.48 6.44
CA GLY A 464 -18.11 -5.55 7.75
C GLY A 464 -19.08 -5.86 8.88
N ALA A 465 -18.50 -6.17 10.03
CA ALA A 465 -19.19 -6.47 11.27
C ALA A 465 -18.54 -5.72 12.43
N ILE A 466 -19.36 -5.12 13.30
CA ILE A 466 -18.93 -4.34 14.45
C ILE A 466 -19.65 -4.86 15.70
N SER A 467 -18.87 -5.09 16.77
CA SER A 467 -19.39 -5.44 18.08
C SER A 467 -19.14 -4.30 19.08
N ALA A 468 -20.16 -4.01 19.90
CA ALA A 468 -20.01 -3.14 21.05
C ALA A 468 -19.53 -3.88 22.30
N VAL A 469 -19.41 -5.21 22.23
CA VAL A 469 -19.08 -6.07 23.39
C VAL A 469 -17.62 -6.43 23.38
N PRO A 470 -16.83 -6.07 24.40
CA PRO A 470 -15.43 -6.44 24.51
C PRO A 470 -15.20 -7.96 24.42
N ASN A 471 -14.14 -8.37 23.76
CA ASN A 471 -13.69 -9.76 23.58
C ASN A 471 -14.72 -10.70 22.92
N ARG A 472 -15.78 -10.16 22.28
CA ARG A 472 -16.81 -10.95 21.58
C ARG A 472 -17.50 -10.17 20.47
N PRO A 473 -17.81 -10.84 19.34
CA PRO A 473 -17.37 -12.19 19.00
C PRO A 473 -15.89 -12.21 18.58
N SER A 474 -15.36 -13.42 18.42
CA SER A 474 -14.12 -13.62 17.67
C SER A 474 -14.43 -13.76 16.19
N PHE A 475 -13.56 -13.23 15.33
CA PHE A 475 -13.69 -13.23 13.87
C PHE A 475 -12.66 -14.18 13.27
N GLY A 476 -13.05 -14.90 12.22
CA GLY A 476 -12.17 -15.84 11.53
C GLY A 476 -11.16 -15.15 10.64
N MET A 477 -9.94 -15.69 10.63
CA MET A 477 -8.81 -15.24 9.82
C MET A 477 -8.18 -16.40 9.06
N ASP A 478 -7.76 -16.15 7.83
CA ASP A 478 -7.06 -17.08 6.96
C ASP A 478 -5.65 -16.57 6.65
N THR A 479 -4.64 -17.39 6.94
CA THR A 479 -3.23 -17.09 6.65
C THR A 479 -2.71 -17.75 5.38
N THR A 480 -3.61 -18.38 4.60
CA THR A 480 -3.25 -19.07 3.36
C THR A 480 -2.87 -18.04 2.29
N LYS A 481 -1.65 -18.15 1.78
CA LYS A 481 -1.16 -17.26 0.72
C LYS A 481 -1.74 -17.64 -0.65
N PRO A 482 -1.92 -16.68 -1.57
CA PRO A 482 -1.62 -15.24 -1.46
C PRO A 482 -2.60 -14.52 -0.53
N ILE A 483 -2.15 -13.42 0.10
CA ILE A 483 -2.98 -12.57 0.96
C ILE A 483 -3.51 -11.39 0.14
N SER A 484 -4.81 -11.11 0.25
CA SER A 484 -5.49 -10.09 -0.56
C SER A 484 -5.13 -8.66 -0.19
N ARG A 485 -4.77 -8.41 1.06
CA ARG A 485 -4.52 -7.08 1.63
C ARG A 485 -5.75 -6.16 1.64
N GLN A 486 -6.95 -6.72 1.54
CA GLN A 486 -8.20 -5.95 1.49
C GLN A 486 -8.93 -5.88 2.84
N GLY A 487 -8.30 -6.38 3.90
CA GLY A 487 -8.85 -6.36 5.25
C GLY A 487 -8.83 -4.97 5.86
N TRP A 488 -9.92 -4.61 6.55
CA TRP A 488 -10.09 -3.40 7.35
C TRP A 488 -10.49 -3.77 8.77
N GLU A 489 -10.15 -2.90 9.71
CA GLU A 489 -10.50 -3.05 11.11
C GLU A 489 -11.21 -1.80 11.63
N TYR A 490 -12.06 -2.00 12.61
CA TYR A 490 -12.76 -0.94 13.32
C TYR A 490 -12.40 -0.99 14.79
N THR A 491 -11.88 0.11 15.31
CA THR A 491 -11.67 0.31 16.76
C THR A 491 -12.55 1.44 17.27
N THR A 492 -12.21 2.68 16.96
CA THR A 492 -13.06 3.87 17.12
C THR A 492 -13.48 4.44 15.77
N SER A 493 -12.77 4.08 14.73
CA SER A 493 -12.99 4.40 13.32
C SER A 493 -12.46 3.26 12.45
N TRP A 494 -12.83 3.27 11.18
CA TRP A 494 -12.29 2.33 10.21
C TRP A 494 -10.86 2.71 9.79
N ALA A 495 -9.99 1.71 9.71
CA ALA A 495 -8.64 1.80 9.16
C ALA A 495 -8.28 0.51 8.41
N PRO A 496 -7.28 0.53 7.51
CA PRO A 496 -6.72 -0.72 6.98
C PRO A 496 -6.25 -1.63 8.11
N SER A 497 -6.53 -2.93 7.99
CA SER A 497 -6.16 -3.88 9.05
C SER A 497 -4.65 -3.90 9.27
N ARG A 498 -4.20 -3.79 10.52
CA ARG A 498 -2.79 -3.92 10.93
C ARG A 498 -2.15 -5.24 10.49
N HIS A 499 -2.96 -6.22 10.21
CA HIS A 499 -2.55 -7.56 9.80
C HIS A 499 -2.86 -7.87 8.33
N ALA A 500 -3.19 -6.85 7.51
CA ALA A 500 -3.58 -7.02 6.12
C ALA A 500 -2.54 -7.75 5.24
N ASN A 501 -1.28 -7.83 5.68
CA ASN A 501 -0.23 -8.56 4.96
C ASN A 501 -0.07 -10.03 5.39
N ILE A 502 -0.73 -10.44 6.47
CA ILE A 502 -0.51 -11.77 7.06
C ILE A 502 -1.75 -12.64 7.09
N HIS A 503 -2.95 -12.06 6.96
CA HIS A 503 -4.18 -12.82 6.89
C HIS A 503 -5.30 -12.11 6.12
N ASP A 504 -6.22 -12.88 5.57
CA ASP A 504 -7.50 -12.45 5.04
C ASP A 504 -8.60 -12.65 6.09
N ILE A 505 -9.52 -11.68 6.16
CA ILE A 505 -10.64 -11.75 7.09
C ILE A 505 -11.72 -12.64 6.47
N CYS A 506 -12.24 -13.61 7.22
CA CYS A 506 -13.28 -14.53 6.76
C CYS A 506 -14.65 -13.85 6.68
N ILE A 507 -14.76 -12.86 5.80
CA ILE A 507 -15.98 -12.13 5.46
C ILE A 507 -16.13 -12.11 3.95
N ARG A 508 -17.32 -12.51 3.46
CA ARG A 508 -17.69 -12.58 2.04
C ARG A 508 -18.84 -11.67 1.73
N ALA A 509 -18.87 -11.09 0.53
CA ALA A 509 -20.04 -10.40 -0.01
C ALA A 509 -20.83 -11.34 -0.94
N LEU A 510 -22.14 -11.39 -0.77
CA LEU A 510 -23.06 -12.07 -1.68
C LEU A 510 -23.55 -11.04 -2.68
N VAL A 511 -23.16 -11.19 -3.94
CA VAL A 511 -23.46 -10.21 -4.99
C VAL A 511 -24.29 -10.83 -6.10
N SER A 512 -25.13 -10.00 -6.71
CA SER A 512 -25.90 -10.39 -7.91
C SER A 512 -26.01 -9.19 -8.85
N THR A 513 -26.52 -9.42 -10.05
CA THR A 513 -26.91 -8.35 -10.95
C THR A 513 -27.97 -7.48 -10.30
N ALA A 514 -27.86 -6.17 -10.33
CA ALA A 514 -28.89 -5.29 -9.82
C ALA A 514 -30.19 -5.47 -10.61
N PRO A 515 -31.38 -5.61 -9.95
CA PRO A 515 -32.63 -5.70 -10.68
C PRO A 515 -32.97 -4.36 -11.33
N GLY A 516 -33.22 -4.40 -12.61
CA GLY A 516 -33.91 -3.33 -13.37
C GLY A 516 -33.08 -2.07 -13.62
N ILE A 517 -32.11 -2.16 -14.46
CA ILE A 517 -32.01 -1.46 -15.74
C ILE A 517 -31.60 -2.53 -16.76
N GLU A 518 -32.54 -3.26 -17.32
CA GLU A 518 -32.38 -3.82 -18.65
C GLU A 518 -32.35 -2.64 -19.65
N GLU A 519 -31.35 -1.77 -19.57
CA GLU A 519 -30.73 -1.40 -20.82
C GLU A 519 -29.99 -2.67 -21.23
N GLU A 520 -30.45 -3.32 -22.29
CA GLU A 520 -29.58 -4.18 -23.08
C GLU A 520 -28.27 -3.40 -23.29
N LEU A 521 -27.31 -3.60 -22.39
CA LEU A 521 -25.92 -3.37 -22.64
C LEU A 521 -25.48 -4.49 -23.61
N THR A 522 -26.01 -4.46 -24.84
CA THR A 522 -25.14 -4.81 -25.95
C THR A 522 -23.90 -3.96 -25.70
N PRO A 523 -22.72 -4.58 -25.59
CA PRO A 523 -21.48 -3.83 -25.46
C PRO A 523 -21.36 -3.02 -26.75
N ALA A 524 -21.87 -1.77 -26.73
CA ALA A 524 -21.36 -0.74 -27.57
C ALA A 524 -20.00 -0.39 -26.96
N SER A 525 -19.08 -1.33 -27.11
CA SER A 525 -17.67 -1.05 -26.94
C SER A 525 -17.36 0.08 -27.90
N PHE A 526 -17.15 1.29 -27.37
CA PHE A 526 -16.46 2.36 -28.10
C PHE A 526 -14.98 1.97 -28.32
N SER A 527 -14.71 0.67 -28.48
CA SER A 527 -13.41 0.09 -28.74
C SER A 527 -12.78 0.49 -30.07
N SER A 528 -13.42 1.42 -30.82
CA SER A 528 -12.87 1.91 -32.07
C SER A 528 -13.00 3.44 -32.26
N VAL A 529 -12.53 4.21 -31.27
CA VAL A 529 -12.29 5.65 -31.56
C VAL A 529 -11.01 5.74 -32.37
N THR A 530 -11.17 6.15 -33.65
CA THR A 530 -10.03 6.36 -34.54
C THR A 530 -9.88 7.88 -34.79
N ILE A 531 -8.66 8.38 -34.67
CA ILE A 531 -8.31 9.77 -34.87
C ILE A 531 -7.22 9.85 -35.94
N LEU A 532 -7.56 10.23 -37.14
CA LEU A 532 -6.65 10.27 -38.29
C LEU A 532 -6.82 11.52 -39.14
N PRO A 533 -5.72 12.19 -39.50
CA PRO A 533 -4.36 12.01 -39.00
C PRO A 533 -4.21 12.49 -37.53
N ASN A 534 -3.31 11.88 -36.77
CA ASN A 534 -2.89 12.33 -35.44
C ASN A 534 -1.41 11.96 -35.25
N PRO A 535 -0.48 12.92 -35.22
CA PRO A 535 -0.65 14.37 -35.24
C PRO A 535 -1.28 14.94 -36.51
N PHE A 536 -1.87 16.16 -36.40
CA PHE A 536 -2.44 16.85 -37.56
C PHE A 536 -2.07 18.35 -37.62
N GLN A 537 -2.06 18.89 -38.84
CA GLN A 537 -1.70 20.29 -39.10
C GLN A 537 -2.91 21.18 -39.38
N THR A 538 -3.85 20.69 -40.17
CA THR A 538 -5.01 21.46 -40.61
C THR A 538 -6.33 20.92 -40.08
N LYS A 539 -6.53 19.62 -40.14
CA LYS A 539 -7.75 18.95 -39.64
C LYS A 539 -7.48 17.48 -39.34
N THR A 540 -8.24 16.93 -38.39
CA THR A 540 -8.29 15.52 -38.11
C THR A 540 -9.73 15.01 -38.13
N LYS A 541 -9.92 13.76 -38.49
CA LYS A 541 -11.20 13.07 -38.47
C LYS A 541 -11.22 12.15 -37.24
N ILE A 542 -12.22 12.34 -36.39
CA ILE A 542 -12.49 11.52 -35.22
C ILE A 542 -13.68 10.65 -35.59
N THR A 543 -13.47 9.35 -35.70
CA THR A 543 -14.53 8.36 -35.99
C THR A 543 -14.80 7.53 -34.76
N PHE A 544 -16.05 7.26 -34.46
CA PHE A 544 -16.49 6.50 -33.29
C PHE A 544 -17.82 5.79 -33.59
N ALA A 545 -18.15 4.77 -32.81
CA ALA A 545 -19.42 4.09 -32.95
C ALA A 545 -20.54 4.86 -32.24
N ASN A 546 -21.62 5.18 -32.93
CA ASN A 546 -22.86 5.71 -32.35
C ASN A 546 -24.08 4.93 -32.90
N PRO A 547 -24.21 3.64 -32.56
CA PRO A 547 -25.18 2.74 -33.16
C PRO A 547 -26.65 3.14 -32.90
N LYS A 548 -26.90 3.93 -31.85
CA LYS A 548 -28.25 4.40 -31.47
C LYS A 548 -28.53 5.81 -31.99
N ALA A 549 -27.63 6.44 -32.76
CA ALA A 549 -27.72 7.82 -33.23
C ALA A 549 -28.16 8.83 -32.14
N CYS A 550 -27.76 8.61 -30.90
CA CYS A 550 -28.06 9.51 -29.80
C CYS A 550 -27.16 10.76 -29.87
N VAL A 551 -27.58 11.84 -29.23
CA VAL A 551 -26.75 13.04 -29.11
C VAL A 551 -25.57 12.76 -28.22
N LEU A 552 -24.36 12.81 -28.76
CA LEU A 552 -23.10 12.67 -28.03
C LEU A 552 -22.45 14.05 -27.91
N THR A 553 -21.96 14.34 -26.70
CA THR A 553 -21.11 15.52 -26.46
C THR A 553 -19.66 15.05 -26.30
N LEU A 554 -18.78 15.60 -27.14
CA LEU A 554 -17.33 15.37 -27.07
C LEU A 554 -16.66 16.67 -26.66
N GLN A 555 -15.77 16.61 -25.73
CA GLN A 555 -15.05 17.77 -25.21
C GLN A 555 -13.54 17.59 -25.39
N VAL A 556 -12.89 18.67 -25.86
CA VAL A 556 -11.43 18.69 -25.98
C VAL A 556 -10.85 19.60 -24.91
N TYR A 557 -9.85 19.08 -24.21
CA TYR A 557 -9.16 19.77 -23.13
C TYR A 557 -7.70 20.03 -23.51
N ASN A 558 -7.14 21.14 -23.06
CA ASN A 558 -5.70 21.41 -23.13
C ASN A 558 -4.96 20.70 -21.99
N SER A 559 -3.62 20.81 -21.95
CA SER A 559 -2.76 20.21 -20.91
C SER A 559 -3.00 20.78 -19.50
N LEU A 560 -3.68 21.93 -19.39
CA LEU A 560 -4.07 22.53 -18.10
C LEU A 560 -5.47 22.09 -17.64
N GLY A 561 -6.12 21.14 -18.35
CA GLY A 561 -7.46 20.67 -18.01
C GLY A 561 -8.60 21.63 -18.39
N GLN A 562 -8.34 22.69 -19.16
CA GLN A 562 -9.36 23.62 -19.62
C GLN A 562 -10.05 23.07 -20.87
N CYS A 563 -11.39 23.05 -20.87
CA CYS A 563 -12.17 22.69 -22.06
C CYS A 563 -12.02 23.78 -23.11
N VAL A 564 -11.49 23.44 -24.28
CA VAL A 564 -11.21 24.38 -25.39
C VAL A 564 -12.15 24.21 -26.55
N LYS A 565 -12.82 23.06 -26.69
CA LYS A 565 -13.78 22.75 -27.74
C LYS A 565 -14.82 21.75 -27.29
N THR A 566 -16.09 22.01 -27.66
CA THR A 566 -17.21 21.11 -27.44
C THR A 566 -17.89 20.80 -28.76
N PHE A 567 -18.17 19.53 -29.00
CA PHE A 567 -18.94 19.04 -30.14
C PHE A 567 -20.19 18.33 -29.65
N ASN A 568 -21.32 18.61 -30.27
CA ASN A 568 -22.56 17.85 -30.12
C ASN A 568 -22.90 17.21 -31.47
N THR A 569 -23.06 15.90 -31.50
CA THR A 569 -23.32 15.17 -32.74
C THR A 569 -24.22 13.96 -32.51
N GLN A 570 -25.02 13.63 -33.51
CA GLN A 570 -25.76 12.37 -33.60
C GLN A 570 -25.10 11.39 -34.59
N GLY A 571 -24.05 11.87 -35.30
CA GLY A 571 -23.28 11.05 -36.23
C GLY A 571 -22.28 10.14 -35.56
N ASN A 572 -21.51 9.44 -36.38
CA ASN A 572 -20.43 8.54 -35.96
C ASN A 572 -19.04 9.09 -36.27
N GLN A 573 -18.95 10.38 -36.67
CA GLN A 573 -17.70 11.05 -36.96
C GLN A 573 -17.79 12.56 -36.77
N ILE A 574 -16.64 13.18 -36.45
CA ILE A 574 -16.45 14.63 -36.38
C ILE A 574 -15.17 14.97 -37.13
N ILE A 575 -15.17 16.15 -37.78
CA ILE A 575 -13.95 16.74 -38.33
C ILE A 575 -13.59 17.95 -37.47
N TRP A 576 -12.39 17.96 -36.93
CA TRP A 576 -11.86 19.05 -36.12
C TRP A 576 -10.66 19.71 -36.80
N ASP A 577 -10.72 21.03 -36.91
CA ASP A 577 -9.72 21.88 -37.58
C ASP A 577 -8.71 22.54 -36.61
N GLY A 578 -8.67 22.09 -35.35
CA GLY A 578 -7.76 22.62 -34.34
C GLY A 578 -8.15 24.01 -33.83
N ARG A 579 -9.44 24.41 -33.97
CA ARG A 579 -9.97 25.67 -33.41
C ARG A 579 -10.79 25.40 -32.17
N GLY A 580 -10.75 26.36 -31.25
CA GLY A 580 -11.59 26.37 -30.05
C GLY A 580 -13.03 26.81 -30.35
N ASP A 581 -13.89 26.84 -29.32
CA ASP A 581 -15.32 27.20 -29.44
C ASP A 581 -15.53 28.65 -29.91
N LYS A 582 -14.59 29.53 -29.61
CA LYS A 582 -14.63 30.96 -30.07
C LYS A 582 -14.03 31.14 -31.46
N GLY A 583 -13.72 30.07 -32.21
CA GLY A 583 -13.13 30.09 -33.52
C GLY A 583 -11.62 30.43 -33.59
N GLN A 584 -10.99 30.68 -32.44
CA GLN A 584 -9.55 30.93 -32.36
C GLN A 584 -8.76 29.66 -32.69
N ARG A 585 -7.62 29.81 -33.35
CA ARG A 585 -6.68 28.70 -33.53
C ARG A 585 -6.00 28.36 -32.21
N LEU A 586 -5.98 27.06 -31.89
CA LEU A 586 -5.28 26.57 -30.71
C LEU A 586 -3.78 26.42 -31.02
N ALA A 587 -2.95 26.49 -30.00
CA ALA A 587 -1.49 26.33 -30.10
C ALA A 587 -1.10 24.88 -30.46
N ASP A 588 0.09 24.73 -31.03
CA ASP A 588 0.68 23.41 -31.21
C ASP A 588 0.88 22.76 -29.86
N GLY A 589 0.59 21.46 -29.75
CA GLY A 589 0.67 20.78 -28.48
C GLY A 589 -0.25 19.57 -28.35
N VAL A 590 -0.33 19.05 -27.14
CA VAL A 590 -1.14 17.89 -26.77
C VAL A 590 -2.48 18.34 -26.20
N TYR A 591 -3.53 17.72 -26.69
CA TYR A 591 -4.91 17.89 -26.25
C TYR A 591 -5.53 16.55 -25.91
N PHE A 592 -6.63 16.56 -25.17
CA PHE A 592 -7.31 15.35 -24.70
C PHE A 592 -8.78 15.41 -25.06
N LEU A 593 -9.25 14.42 -25.82
CA LEU A 593 -10.66 14.25 -26.17
C LEU A 593 -11.35 13.38 -25.10
N LYS A 594 -12.49 13.85 -24.60
CA LYS A 594 -13.35 13.14 -23.66
C LYS A 594 -14.76 13.00 -24.21
N PHE A 595 -15.38 11.84 -24.03
CA PHE A 595 -16.79 11.59 -24.33
C PHE A 595 -17.62 11.75 -23.06
N ASN A 596 -18.80 12.37 -23.13
CA ASN A 596 -19.65 12.63 -21.96
C ASN A 596 -20.32 11.38 -21.35
N ARG A 597 -20.19 10.22 -21.98
CA ARG A 597 -20.74 8.93 -21.53
C ARG A 597 -19.69 7.93 -21.05
N GLU A 598 -18.42 8.27 -21.18
CA GLU A 598 -17.32 7.41 -20.72
C GLU A 598 -16.65 8.04 -19.50
N LYS A 599 -16.64 7.34 -18.37
CA LYS A 599 -15.86 7.74 -17.22
C LYS A 599 -14.37 7.49 -17.49
N GLY A 600 -13.60 8.57 -17.47
CA GLY A 600 -12.16 8.51 -17.34
C GLY A 600 -11.32 8.25 -18.58
N GLU A 601 -11.88 7.85 -19.72
CA GLU A 601 -11.09 7.63 -20.92
C GLU A 601 -10.87 8.90 -21.74
N PHE A 602 -9.61 9.33 -21.81
CA PHE A 602 -9.16 10.40 -22.69
C PHE A 602 -8.43 9.82 -23.89
N ARG A 603 -8.65 10.41 -25.07
CA ARG A 603 -7.88 10.10 -26.28
C ARG A 603 -6.96 11.28 -26.60
N LYS A 604 -5.70 10.99 -26.81
CA LYS A 604 -4.68 12.00 -27.11
C LYS A 604 -4.84 12.54 -28.54
N LEU A 605 -4.83 13.85 -28.66
CA LEU A 605 -4.82 14.62 -29.89
C LEU A 605 -3.56 15.48 -29.96
N ILE A 606 -2.90 15.54 -31.09
CA ILE A 606 -1.66 16.33 -31.23
C ILE A 606 -1.83 17.27 -32.42
N ILE A 607 -1.73 18.58 -32.14
CA ILE A 607 -1.66 19.62 -33.17
C ILE A 607 -0.17 19.91 -33.41
N THR A 608 0.25 19.82 -34.66
CA THR A 608 1.59 20.20 -35.13
C THR A 608 1.45 21.08 -36.37
N ARG A 609 2.29 22.08 -36.50
CA ARG A 609 2.32 22.96 -37.72
C ARG A 609 3.71 23.05 -38.30
#